data_d02e2e777c290bafc411e0c116d5ec1d
#
_entry.id   d02e2e777c290bafc411e0c116d5ec1d
#
_cell.length_a   1.000
_cell.length_b   1.000
_cell.length_c   1.000
_cell.angle_alpha   90.00
_cell.angle_beta   90.00
_cell.angle_gamma   90.00
#
_symmetry.space_group_name_H-M   'P 1'
#
loop_
_entity.id
_entity.type
_entity.pdbx_description
1 polymer ?
#
loop_
_entity_poly.entity_id
_entity_poly.type
_entity_poly.pdbx_seq_one_letter_code
_entity_poly.pdbx_strand_id
1 'polypeptide(L)'
;MNIKVLFSEKSIFVPTCLLILGGISYGSIFSANKMAIEAGFPFMAYTFWQILISAAILLLLSIITRQLPKINFRNIRVFSLVAVTGLLGPLLVITSVATKLPPGVITLGAGLIPVVTYILALSVKADRIRALSIGGVLVGFGSVLL
;
A
#
# COMPACT_ATOMS: atom_id res chain seq x y z
N MET A 1 -6.19 -9.01 -24.84
CA MET A 1 -5.99 -7.56 -24.76
C MET A 1 -4.58 -7.29 -24.27
N ASN A 2 -3.72 -6.70 -25.11
CA ASN A 2 -2.28 -6.62 -24.87
C ASN A 2 -2.00 -5.51 -23.83
N ILE A 3 -1.68 -5.87 -22.59
CA ILE A 3 -1.38 -4.94 -21.48
C ILE A 3 -0.24 -3.97 -21.84
N LYS A 4 0.66 -4.34 -22.75
CA LYS A 4 1.74 -3.47 -23.26
C LYS A 4 1.22 -2.21 -24.01
N VAL A 5 0.00 -2.23 -24.52
CA VAL A 5 -0.57 -1.07 -25.22
C VAL A 5 -1.11 -0.01 -24.25
N LEU A 6 -1.54 -0.43 -23.04
CA LEU A 6 -2.03 0.47 -21.99
C LEU A 6 -0.89 1.27 -21.31
N PHE A 7 0.34 0.76 -21.36
CA PHE A 7 1.54 1.41 -20.80
C PHE A 7 2.47 1.94 -21.89
N SER A 8 1.92 2.30 -23.07
CA SER A 8 2.69 3.04 -24.09
C SER A 8 3.15 4.36 -23.47
N GLU A 9 4.46 4.68 -23.62
CA GLU A 9 5.11 5.89 -23.08
C GLU A 9 4.41 7.23 -23.40
N LYS A 10 3.42 7.24 -24.29
CA LYS A 10 2.68 8.44 -24.72
C LYS A 10 1.40 8.72 -23.93
N SER A 11 0.91 7.79 -23.10
CA SER A 11 -0.33 8.01 -22.34
C SER A 11 -0.06 8.09 -20.83
N ILE A 12 0.15 9.30 -20.34
CA ILE A 12 0.26 9.59 -18.89
C ILE A 12 -1.10 9.41 -18.19
N PHE A 13 -2.19 9.43 -18.94
CA PHE A 13 -3.54 9.43 -18.39
C PHE A 13 -3.90 8.16 -17.62
N VAL A 14 -3.66 6.98 -18.19
CA VAL A 14 -4.01 5.70 -17.55
C VAL A 14 -3.24 5.46 -16.24
N PRO A 15 -1.90 5.61 -16.20
CA PRO A 15 -1.15 5.51 -14.94
C PRO A 15 -1.62 6.52 -13.89
N THR A 16 -1.93 7.75 -14.29
CA THR A 16 -2.41 8.79 -13.37
C THR A 16 -3.78 8.44 -12.78
N CYS A 17 -4.72 7.97 -13.60
CA CYS A 17 -6.02 7.51 -13.12
C CYS A 17 -5.89 6.34 -12.14
N LEU A 18 -5.04 5.36 -12.44
CA LEU A 18 -4.78 4.23 -11.55
C LEU A 18 -4.16 4.68 -10.23
N LEU A 19 -3.27 5.67 -10.27
CA LEU A 19 -2.64 6.22 -9.07
C LEU A 19 -3.66 6.97 -8.19
N ILE A 20 -4.55 7.76 -8.79
CA ILE A 20 -5.62 8.47 -8.08
C ILE A 20 -6.59 7.47 -7.44
N LEU A 21 -7.05 6.47 -8.20
CA LEU A 21 -7.93 5.42 -7.69
C LEU A 21 -7.27 4.63 -6.55
N GLY A 22 -5.99 4.30 -6.71
CA GLY A 22 -5.20 3.64 -5.66
C GLY A 22 -5.09 4.50 -4.40
N GLY A 23 -4.86 5.80 -4.55
CA GLY A 23 -4.80 6.75 -3.44
C GLY A 23 -6.12 6.88 -2.68
N ILE A 24 -7.24 7.01 -3.40
CA ILE A 24 -8.57 7.05 -2.79
C ILE A 24 -8.87 5.73 -2.05
N SER A 25 -8.59 4.59 -2.68
CA SER A 25 -8.80 3.28 -2.07
C SER A 25 -7.92 3.09 -0.83
N TYR A 26 -6.67 3.53 -0.88
CA TYR A 26 -5.76 3.45 0.26
C TYR A 26 -6.20 4.37 1.41
N GLY A 27 -6.63 5.59 1.11
CA GLY A 27 -7.11 6.53 2.12
C GLY A 27 -8.39 6.05 2.83
N SER A 28 -9.30 5.42 2.11
CA SER A 28 -10.55 4.90 2.68
C SER A 28 -10.37 3.71 3.62
N ILE A 29 -9.25 2.97 3.53
CA ILE A 29 -9.00 1.79 4.37
C ILE A 29 -8.93 2.14 5.85
N PHE A 30 -8.42 3.33 6.21
CA PHE A 30 -8.30 3.76 7.61
C PHE A 30 -9.67 3.97 8.26
N SER A 31 -10.60 4.60 7.53
CA SER A 31 -11.97 4.79 7.99
C SER A 31 -12.73 3.47 8.04
N ALA A 32 -12.57 2.61 7.04
CA ALA A 32 -13.18 1.29 7.01
C ALA A 32 -12.70 0.40 8.18
N ASN A 33 -11.39 0.41 8.46
CA ASN A 33 -10.83 -0.32 9.60
C ASN A 33 -11.46 0.15 10.91
N LYS A 34 -11.56 1.47 11.11
CA LYS A 34 -12.18 2.03 12.32
C LYS A 34 -13.63 1.58 12.47
N MET A 35 -14.43 1.74 11.42
CA MET A 35 -15.85 1.35 11.44
C MET A 35 -16.02 -0.15 11.76
N ALA A 36 -15.21 -1.02 11.17
CA ALA A 36 -15.28 -2.45 11.41
C ALA A 36 -14.96 -2.81 12.87
N ILE A 37 -13.91 -2.23 13.43
CA ILE A 37 -13.49 -2.51 14.81
C ILE A 37 -14.49 -1.91 15.82
N GLU A 38 -15.03 -0.71 15.57
CA GLU A 38 -16.07 -0.11 16.39
C GLU A 38 -17.39 -0.89 16.34
N ALA A 39 -17.68 -1.57 15.24
CA ALA A 39 -18.81 -2.49 15.11
C ALA A 39 -18.62 -3.80 15.89
N GLY A 40 -17.50 -3.98 16.61
CA GLY A 40 -17.26 -5.11 17.49
C GLY A 40 -16.49 -6.27 16.84
N PHE A 41 -15.98 -6.12 15.63
CA PHE A 41 -15.13 -7.15 15.04
C PHE A 41 -13.76 -7.17 15.74
N PRO A 42 -13.29 -8.35 16.22
CA PRO A 42 -11.94 -8.47 16.75
C PRO A 42 -10.92 -8.09 15.68
N PHE A 43 -9.97 -7.22 16.01
CA PHE A 43 -9.00 -6.69 15.04
C PHE A 43 -8.20 -7.80 14.32
N MET A 44 -7.87 -8.89 15.02
CA MET A 44 -7.17 -10.03 14.42
C MET A 44 -8.04 -10.75 13.38
N ALA A 45 -9.31 -11.01 13.70
CA ALA A 45 -10.22 -11.67 12.77
C ALA A 45 -10.49 -10.79 11.53
N TYR A 46 -10.71 -9.49 11.77
CA TYR A 46 -10.89 -8.53 10.68
C TYR A 46 -9.68 -8.48 9.76
N THR A 47 -8.47 -8.34 10.31
CA THR A 47 -7.22 -8.32 9.54
C THR A 47 -7.00 -9.62 8.76
N PHE A 48 -7.30 -10.77 9.38
CA PHE A 48 -7.20 -12.07 8.73
C PHE A 48 -8.10 -12.14 7.49
N TRP A 49 -9.38 -11.80 7.63
CA TRP A 49 -10.32 -11.81 6.52
C TRP A 49 -9.95 -10.81 5.42
N GLN A 50 -9.50 -9.63 5.79
CA GLN A 50 -9.04 -8.61 4.84
C GLN A 50 -7.88 -9.13 3.98
N ILE A 51 -6.88 -9.75 4.60
CA ILE A 51 -5.73 -10.31 3.88
C ILE A 51 -6.16 -11.50 3.02
N LEU A 52 -7.02 -12.38 3.55
CA LEU A 52 -7.48 -13.57 2.84
C LEU A 52 -8.26 -13.21 1.58
N ILE A 53 -9.22 -12.29 1.69
CA ILE A 53 -10.02 -11.84 0.55
C ILE A 53 -9.13 -11.15 -0.49
N SER A 54 -8.22 -10.28 -0.06
CA SER A 54 -7.28 -9.61 -0.97
C SER A 54 -6.38 -10.62 -1.69
N ALA A 55 -5.87 -11.61 -0.98
CA ALA A 55 -5.06 -12.68 -1.56
C ALA A 55 -5.85 -13.52 -2.57
N ALA A 56 -7.10 -13.85 -2.26
CA ALA A 56 -7.99 -14.60 -3.16
C ALA A 56 -8.26 -13.83 -4.46
N ILE A 57 -8.54 -12.53 -4.37
CA ILE A 57 -8.78 -11.66 -5.53
C ILE A 57 -7.51 -11.58 -6.40
N LEU A 58 -6.34 -11.34 -5.78
CA LEU A 58 -5.08 -11.26 -6.51
C LEU A 58 -4.70 -12.59 -7.15
N LEU A 59 -4.95 -13.72 -6.48
CA LEU A 59 -4.74 -15.05 -7.02
C LEU A 59 -5.63 -15.28 -8.25
N LEU A 60 -6.92 -14.95 -8.14
CA LEU A 60 -7.87 -15.07 -9.23
C LEU A 60 -7.43 -14.23 -10.44
N LEU A 61 -7.04 -12.98 -10.22
CA LEU A 61 -6.51 -12.10 -11.26
C LEU A 61 -5.24 -12.68 -11.90
N SER A 62 -4.34 -13.26 -11.09
CA SER A 62 -3.10 -13.88 -11.56
C SER A 62 -3.38 -15.11 -12.44
N ILE A 63 -4.39 -15.90 -12.10
CA ILE A 63 -4.84 -17.05 -12.92
C ILE A 63 -5.44 -16.55 -14.24
N ILE A 64 -6.34 -15.57 -14.20
CA ILE A 64 -7.01 -15.02 -15.39
C ILE A 64 -5.98 -14.40 -16.34
N THR A 65 -5.00 -13.70 -15.82
CA THR A 65 -3.93 -13.06 -16.60
C THR A 65 -2.83 -14.03 -17.02
N ARG A 66 -2.88 -15.27 -16.57
CA ARG A 66 -1.85 -16.31 -16.77
C ARG A 66 -0.45 -15.88 -16.34
N GLN A 67 -0.38 -15.04 -15.31
CA GLN A 67 0.87 -14.53 -14.75
C GLN A 67 1.09 -15.07 -13.34
N LEU A 68 1.09 -16.40 -13.22
CA LEU A 68 1.36 -17.04 -11.93
C LEU A 68 2.82 -16.82 -11.51
N PRO A 69 3.07 -16.45 -10.25
CA PRO A 69 4.42 -16.29 -9.74
C PRO A 69 5.13 -17.64 -9.74
N LYS A 70 6.40 -17.64 -10.13
CA LYS A 70 7.23 -18.86 -10.07
C LYS A 70 7.49 -19.19 -8.60
N ILE A 71 6.93 -20.32 -8.15
CA ILE A 71 7.12 -20.83 -6.80
C ILE A 71 8.47 -21.52 -6.74
N ASN A 72 9.47 -20.85 -6.15
CA ASN A 72 10.77 -21.41 -5.85
C ASN A 72 11.07 -21.12 -4.36
N PHE A 73 11.83 -21.95 -3.68
CA PHE A 73 12.15 -21.82 -2.27
C PHE A 73 12.79 -20.45 -1.93
N ARG A 74 13.61 -19.92 -2.82
CA ARG A 74 14.16 -18.57 -2.69
C ARG A 74 13.08 -17.49 -2.75
N ASN A 75 12.14 -17.63 -3.66
CA ASN A 75 11.04 -16.67 -3.84
C ASN A 75 10.07 -16.72 -2.66
N ILE A 76 9.78 -17.90 -2.13
CA ILE A 76 8.92 -18.08 -0.94
C ILE A 76 9.51 -17.35 0.25
N ARG A 77 10.82 -17.46 0.50
CA ARG A 77 11.47 -16.72 1.60
C ARG A 77 11.29 -15.21 1.45
N VAL A 78 11.54 -14.68 0.25
CA VAL A 78 11.40 -13.24 -0.01
C VAL A 78 9.94 -12.82 0.13
N PHE A 79 9.00 -13.58 -0.44
CA PHE A 79 7.58 -13.29 -0.34
C PHE A 79 7.08 -13.33 1.10
N SER A 80 7.51 -14.32 1.89
CA SER A 80 7.14 -14.41 3.31
C SER A 80 7.71 -13.24 4.12
N LEU A 81 8.96 -12.86 3.89
CA LEU A 81 9.58 -11.74 4.57
C LEU A 81 8.84 -10.43 4.24
N VAL A 82 8.59 -10.18 2.95
CA VAL A 82 7.85 -8.98 2.51
C VAL A 82 6.41 -9.00 3.01
N ALA A 83 5.74 -10.15 3.03
CA ALA A 83 4.38 -10.26 3.54
C ALA A 83 4.29 -9.94 5.03
N VAL A 84 5.22 -10.46 5.83
CA VAL A 84 5.23 -10.24 7.29
C VAL A 84 5.62 -8.79 7.62
N THR A 85 6.70 -8.28 7.03
CA THR A 85 7.21 -6.96 7.39
C THR A 85 6.49 -5.82 6.67
N GLY A 86 6.11 -6.02 5.42
CA GLY A 86 5.53 -4.98 4.58
C GLY A 86 4.01 -4.89 4.62
N LEU A 87 3.33 -5.98 4.97
CA LEU A 87 1.86 -6.01 4.96
C LEU A 87 1.29 -6.36 6.33
N LEU A 88 1.58 -7.55 6.84
CA LEU A 88 0.94 -8.09 8.05
C LEU A 88 1.29 -7.27 9.30
N GLY A 89 2.56 -6.92 9.48
CA GLY A 89 3.02 -6.12 10.61
C GLY A 89 2.34 -4.74 10.66
N PRO A 90 2.49 -3.90 9.63
CA PRO A 90 1.84 -2.60 9.60
C PRO A 90 0.32 -2.67 9.73
N LEU A 91 -0.34 -3.64 9.07
CA LEU A 91 -1.78 -3.78 9.11
C LEU A 91 -2.29 -4.15 10.51
N LEU A 92 -1.62 -5.07 11.21
CA LEU A 92 -1.94 -5.40 12.61
C LEU A 92 -1.78 -4.21 13.54
N VAL A 93 -0.73 -3.41 13.37
CA VAL A 93 -0.53 -2.19 14.17
C VAL A 93 -1.66 -1.21 13.90
N ILE A 94 -1.98 -0.92 12.64
CA ILE A 94 -3.04 0.02 12.26
C ILE A 94 -4.39 -0.42 12.83
N THR A 95 -4.76 -1.69 12.65
CA THR A 95 -6.04 -2.19 13.14
C THR A 95 -6.12 -2.24 14.66
N SER A 96 -5.02 -2.52 15.36
CA SER A 96 -4.99 -2.54 16.83
C SER A 96 -5.16 -1.15 17.47
N VAL A 97 -4.78 -0.09 16.76
CA VAL A 97 -4.91 1.29 17.25
C VAL A 97 -6.12 2.03 16.66
N ALA A 98 -6.86 1.40 15.76
CA ALA A 98 -7.97 2.04 15.04
C ALA A 98 -9.08 2.58 15.95
N THR A 99 -9.31 1.94 17.12
CA THR A 99 -10.28 2.43 18.14
C THR A 99 -9.69 3.48 19.07
N LYS A 100 -8.36 3.52 19.21
CA LYS A 100 -7.67 4.40 20.17
C LYS A 100 -7.34 5.76 19.58
N LEU A 101 -7.16 5.83 18.27
CA LEU A 101 -6.76 7.04 17.55
C LEU A 101 -7.77 7.41 16.47
N PRO A 102 -8.00 8.70 16.24
CA PRO A 102 -8.76 9.17 15.08
C PRO A 102 -8.09 8.71 13.78
N PRO A 103 -8.86 8.36 12.73
CA PRO A 103 -8.29 7.95 11.43
C PRO A 103 -7.30 8.97 10.85
N GLY A 104 -7.55 10.27 11.06
CA GLY A 104 -6.66 11.33 10.64
C GLY A 104 -5.26 11.26 11.25
N VAL A 105 -5.13 10.88 12.53
CA VAL A 105 -3.82 10.71 13.18
C VAL A 105 -3.07 9.52 12.59
N ILE A 106 -3.77 8.44 12.27
CA ILE A 106 -3.18 7.25 11.65
C ILE A 106 -2.71 7.59 10.23
N THR A 107 -3.50 8.33 9.46
CA THR A 107 -3.12 8.79 8.11
C THR A 107 -1.95 9.76 8.13
N LEU A 108 -1.83 10.64 9.13
CA LEU A 108 -0.65 11.48 9.32
C LEU A 108 0.63 10.64 9.49
N GLY A 109 0.57 9.59 10.32
CA GLY A 109 1.66 8.64 10.47
C GLY A 109 2.01 7.93 9.15
N ALA A 110 0.99 7.49 8.40
CA ALA A 110 1.17 6.87 7.09
C ALA A 110 1.75 7.85 6.05
N GLY A 111 1.41 9.13 6.13
CA GLY A 111 1.97 10.19 5.28
C GLY A 111 3.49 10.38 5.43
N LEU A 112 4.08 9.95 6.56
CA LEU A 112 5.52 9.95 6.76
C LEU A 112 6.25 8.83 6.00
N ILE A 113 5.55 7.78 5.60
CA ILE A 113 6.16 6.62 4.93
C ILE A 113 6.95 7.00 3.68
N PRO A 114 6.43 7.81 2.73
CA PRO A 114 7.21 8.24 1.57
C PRO A 114 8.46 9.03 1.93
N VAL A 115 8.37 9.88 2.97
CA VAL A 115 9.51 10.68 3.45
C VAL A 115 10.62 9.77 3.96
N VAL A 116 10.27 8.86 4.88
CA VAL A 116 11.23 7.90 5.47
C VAL A 116 11.81 6.99 4.40
N THR A 117 10.98 6.49 3.49
CA THR A 117 11.42 5.64 2.38
C THR A 117 12.40 6.36 1.48
N TYR A 118 12.15 7.64 1.16
CA TYR A 118 13.07 8.44 0.34
C TYR A 118 14.42 8.68 1.04
N ILE A 119 14.38 9.00 2.34
CA ILE A 119 15.59 9.17 3.15
C ILE A 119 16.41 7.88 3.18
N LEU A 120 15.75 6.74 3.40
CA LEU A 120 16.40 5.43 3.39
C LEU A 120 16.98 5.09 2.01
N ALA A 121 16.25 5.34 0.93
CA ALA A 121 16.73 5.11 -0.43
C ALA A 121 17.97 5.93 -0.76
N LEU A 122 18.04 7.18 -0.29
CA LEU A 122 19.23 8.04 -0.39
C LEU A 122 20.40 7.49 0.43
N SER A 123 20.13 7.02 1.65
CA SER A 123 21.16 6.48 2.56
C SER A 123 21.84 5.23 1.99
N VAL A 124 21.07 4.38 1.30
CA VAL A 124 21.59 3.14 0.64
C VAL A 124 22.08 3.43 -0.78
N LYS A 125 22.08 4.70 -1.22
CA LYS A 125 22.45 5.10 -2.59
C LYS A 125 21.63 4.41 -3.68
N ALA A 126 20.42 3.97 -3.34
CA ALA A 126 19.49 3.33 -4.27
C ALA A 126 18.80 4.34 -5.19
N ASP A 127 18.74 5.62 -4.78
CA ASP A 127 18.19 6.71 -5.58
C ASP A 127 19.13 7.92 -5.57
N ARG A 128 18.88 8.84 -6.49
CA ARG A 128 19.62 10.11 -6.59
C ARG A 128 18.73 11.26 -6.12
N ILE A 129 19.36 12.27 -5.52
CA ILE A 129 18.65 13.48 -5.12
C ILE A 129 18.11 14.18 -6.38
N ARG A 130 16.79 14.21 -6.49
CA ARG A 130 16.07 14.93 -7.56
C ARG A 130 15.14 15.96 -6.91
N ALA A 131 15.26 17.20 -7.32
CA ALA A 131 14.41 18.28 -6.79
C ALA A 131 12.90 18.00 -6.98
N LEU A 132 12.54 17.33 -8.09
CA LEU A 132 11.16 16.92 -8.38
C LEU A 132 10.64 15.89 -7.37
N SER A 133 11.48 14.94 -6.95
CA SER A 133 11.12 13.92 -5.95
C SER A 133 10.92 14.54 -4.57
N ILE A 134 11.80 15.47 -4.19
CA ILE A 134 11.67 16.21 -2.93
C ILE A 134 10.39 17.05 -2.94
N GLY A 135 10.13 17.80 -4.02
CA GLY A 135 8.91 18.57 -4.17
C GLY A 135 7.65 17.72 -4.07
N GLY A 136 7.61 16.56 -4.75
CA GLY A 136 6.49 15.63 -4.67
C GLY A 136 6.25 15.09 -3.26
N VAL A 137 7.29 14.70 -2.55
CA VAL A 137 7.20 14.22 -1.16
C VAL A 137 6.70 15.32 -0.22
N LEU A 138 7.19 16.55 -0.36
CA LEU A 138 6.79 17.69 0.47
C LEU A 138 5.32 18.08 0.21
N VAL A 139 4.90 18.13 -1.04
CA VAL A 139 3.51 18.41 -1.41
C VAL A 139 2.58 17.30 -0.91
N GLY A 140 2.98 16.02 -1.09
CA GLY A 140 2.22 14.88 -0.60
C GLY A 140 2.08 14.89 0.92
N PHE A 141 3.13 15.19 1.66
CA PHE A 141 3.08 15.31 3.11
C PHE A 141 2.26 16.53 3.56
N GLY A 142 2.45 17.68 2.91
CA GLY A 142 1.69 18.89 3.19
C GLY A 142 0.18 18.71 2.99
N SER A 143 -0.24 17.91 2.00
CA SER A 143 -1.67 17.63 1.74
C SER A 143 -2.33 16.77 2.83
N VAL A 144 -1.56 16.04 3.63
CA VAL A 144 -2.08 15.23 4.75
C VAL A 144 -2.21 16.07 6.03
N LEU A 145 -1.52 17.23 6.10
CA LEU A 145 -1.59 18.16 7.24
C LEU A 145 -2.79 19.12 7.16
N LEU A 146 -3.40 19.26 5.99
CA LEU A 146 -4.58 20.08 5.73
C LEU A 146 -5.88 19.30 5.93
#